data_f95c5508953d9dc534d9c23880a6e788
#
_entry.id   f95c5508953d9dc534d9c23880a6e788
#
_cell.length_a   1.000
_cell.length_b   1.000
_cell.length_c   1.000
_cell.angle_alpha   90.00
_cell.angle_beta   90.00
_cell.angle_gamma   90.00
#
_symmetry.space_group_name_H-M   'P 1'
#
loop_
_entity.id
_entity.type
_entity.pdbx_description
1 polymer ?
#
loop_
_entity_poly.entity_id
_entity_poly.type
_entity_poly.pdbx_seq_one_letter_code
_entity_poly.pdbx_strand_id
1 'polypeptide(L)'
;MSAHHDEQQELENAKYLWNNGGKWLVVALVSIALIYWGKGIYRNYQLDKYAQAAAMATQVKGDVNKLAQLQKDFSGSAAAAQASLETAALLFEQGKTDQAIAAYQWVLNNNKTPVFQAAAVQNLANVYLQQKQYDNALKILATPVEASFQSVMEETKGDVFAAQGKTTEAKQTYQAILDKLPEQSPARELIQLKISQL
;
A
#
# COMPACT_ATOMS: atom_id res chain seq x y z
N MET A 1 57.03 -45.55 -11.53
CA MET A 1 57.52 -44.64 -10.45
C MET A 1 57.12 -43.19 -10.63
N SER A 2 56.67 -42.73 -11.80
CA SER A 2 56.20 -41.34 -12.03
C SER A 2 54.84 -40.99 -11.45
N ALA A 3 53.87 -41.89 -11.48
CA ALA A 3 52.50 -41.66 -11.01
C ALA A 3 52.39 -41.29 -9.52
N HIS A 4 53.20 -41.88 -8.66
CA HIS A 4 53.19 -41.57 -7.21
C HIS A 4 53.82 -40.17 -6.90
N HIS A 5 54.69 -39.67 -7.79
CA HIS A 5 55.31 -38.35 -7.59
C HIS A 5 54.34 -37.24 -8.02
N ASP A 6 53.55 -37.46 -9.05
CA ASP A 6 52.53 -36.55 -9.52
C ASP A 6 51.36 -36.41 -8.49
N GLU A 7 50.89 -37.51 -7.89
CA GLU A 7 49.85 -37.51 -6.86
C GLU A 7 50.31 -36.76 -5.59
N GLN A 8 51.58 -36.92 -5.17
CA GLN A 8 52.10 -36.18 -4.00
C GLN A 8 52.21 -34.68 -4.28
N GLN A 9 52.61 -34.31 -5.47
CA GLN A 9 52.74 -32.91 -5.84
C GLN A 9 51.35 -32.20 -5.98
N GLU A 10 50.35 -32.89 -6.47
CA GLU A 10 48.97 -32.42 -6.49
C GLU A 10 48.37 -32.20 -5.08
N LEU A 11 48.65 -33.12 -4.14
CA LEU A 11 48.26 -33.04 -2.76
C LEU A 11 48.92 -31.85 -2.01
N GLU A 12 50.19 -31.60 -2.29
CA GLU A 12 50.92 -30.45 -1.72
C GLU A 12 50.39 -29.12 -2.27
N ASN A 13 50.12 -29.05 -3.58
CA ASN A 13 49.50 -27.90 -4.21
C ASN A 13 48.08 -27.61 -3.65
N ALA A 14 47.30 -28.64 -3.46
CA ALA A 14 45.97 -28.52 -2.86
C ALA A 14 46.03 -28.02 -1.40
N LYS A 15 46.97 -28.55 -0.60
CA LYS A 15 47.21 -28.04 0.78
C LYS A 15 47.69 -26.62 0.80
N TYR A 16 48.55 -26.22 -0.10
CA TYR A 16 49.04 -24.86 -0.24
C TYR A 16 47.90 -23.89 -0.60
N LEU A 17 47.08 -24.22 -1.59
CA LEU A 17 45.89 -23.43 -1.98
C LEU A 17 44.90 -23.32 -0.81
N TRP A 18 44.65 -24.43 -0.09
CA TRP A 18 43.77 -24.44 1.07
C TRP A 18 44.26 -23.53 2.20
N ASN A 19 45.54 -23.57 2.51
CA ASN A 19 46.13 -22.79 3.58
C ASN A 19 46.28 -21.31 3.21
N ASN A 20 46.50 -20.99 1.92
CA ASN A 20 46.70 -19.63 1.40
C ASN A 20 45.42 -18.91 0.96
N GLY A 21 44.26 -19.31 1.46
CA GLY A 21 43.01 -18.58 1.22
C GLY A 21 41.88 -19.44 0.69
N GLY A 22 42.18 -20.67 0.20
CA GLY A 22 41.13 -21.55 -0.36
C GLY A 22 40.00 -21.85 0.60
N LYS A 23 40.31 -22.01 1.91
CA LYS A 23 39.30 -22.18 2.97
C LYS A 23 38.33 -20.99 3.06
N TRP A 24 38.82 -19.75 2.86
CA TRP A 24 37.97 -18.56 2.90
C TRP A 24 37.08 -18.45 1.66
N LEU A 25 37.55 -18.90 0.50
CA LEU A 25 36.71 -18.99 -0.71
C LEU A 25 35.58 -20.00 -0.51
N VAL A 26 35.85 -21.16 0.09
CA VAL A 26 34.82 -22.15 0.41
C VAL A 26 33.81 -21.57 1.40
N VAL A 27 34.29 -20.90 2.47
CA VAL A 27 33.41 -20.23 3.44
C VAL A 27 32.53 -19.19 2.76
N ALA A 28 33.10 -18.38 1.85
CA ALA A 28 32.32 -17.38 1.10
C ALA A 28 31.26 -18.02 0.21
N LEU A 29 31.61 -19.07 -0.54
CA LEU A 29 30.66 -19.80 -1.39
C LEU A 29 29.52 -20.45 -0.58
N VAL A 30 29.84 -21.10 0.54
CA VAL A 30 28.83 -21.68 1.43
C VAL A 30 27.94 -20.58 2.02
N SER A 31 28.51 -19.44 2.43
CA SER A 31 27.73 -18.32 2.95
C SER A 31 26.77 -17.76 1.90
N ILE A 32 27.22 -17.59 0.66
CA ILE A 32 26.38 -17.17 -0.47
C ILE A 32 25.25 -18.17 -0.70
N ALA A 33 25.56 -19.46 -0.72
CA ALA A 33 24.55 -20.52 -0.91
C ALA A 33 23.49 -20.51 0.20
N LEU A 34 23.90 -20.34 1.46
CA LEU A 34 22.99 -20.24 2.61
C LEU A 34 22.09 -19.01 2.53
N ILE A 35 22.64 -17.86 2.10
CA ILE A 35 21.85 -16.64 1.90
C ILE A 35 20.81 -16.84 0.79
N TYR A 36 21.19 -17.44 -0.34
CA TYR A 36 20.27 -17.75 -1.44
C TYR A 36 19.17 -18.72 -1.02
N TRP A 37 19.54 -19.77 -0.29
CA TRP A 37 18.59 -20.75 0.23
C TRP A 37 17.64 -20.12 1.25
N GLY A 38 18.16 -19.36 2.21
CA GLY A 38 17.36 -18.64 3.20
C GLY A 38 16.39 -17.64 2.54
N LYS A 39 16.83 -16.89 1.52
CA LYS A 39 15.95 -16.01 0.72
C LYS A 39 14.84 -16.80 0.02
N GLY A 40 15.14 -17.99 -0.50
CA GLY A 40 14.13 -18.87 -1.11
C GLY A 40 13.05 -19.30 -0.13
N ILE A 41 13.43 -19.77 1.05
CA ILE A 41 12.50 -20.17 2.13
C ILE A 41 11.66 -18.97 2.57
N TYR A 42 12.29 -17.83 2.83
CA TYR A 42 11.60 -16.61 3.23
C TYR A 42 10.58 -16.15 2.19
N ARG A 43 10.96 -16.16 0.89
CA ARG A 43 10.06 -15.81 -0.21
C ARG A 43 8.85 -16.73 -0.28
N ASN A 44 9.05 -18.05 -0.19
CA ASN A 44 7.95 -19.00 -0.21
C ASN A 44 7.00 -18.80 0.98
N TYR A 45 7.54 -18.59 2.17
CA TYR A 45 6.75 -18.26 3.35
C TYR A 45 5.90 -16.98 3.16
N GLN A 46 6.46 -15.93 2.54
CA GLN A 46 5.72 -14.70 2.23
C GLN A 46 4.63 -14.96 1.19
N LEU A 47 4.92 -15.72 0.14
CA LEU A 47 3.92 -16.07 -0.88
C LEU A 47 2.75 -16.86 -0.28
N ASP A 48 3.04 -17.82 0.60
CA ASP A 48 2.00 -18.58 1.30
C ASP A 48 1.14 -17.68 2.20
N LYS A 49 1.76 -16.74 2.92
CA LYS A 49 1.03 -15.74 3.70
C LYS A 49 0.13 -14.86 2.83
N TYR A 50 0.62 -14.40 1.68
CA TYR A 50 -0.19 -13.60 0.77
C TYR A 50 -1.36 -14.41 0.20
N ALA A 51 -1.14 -15.67 -0.16
CA ALA A 51 -2.19 -16.55 -0.65
C ALA A 51 -3.26 -16.81 0.42
N GLN A 52 -2.86 -17.04 1.66
CA GLN A 52 -3.79 -17.23 2.79
C GLN A 52 -4.59 -15.95 3.06
N ALA A 53 -3.94 -14.78 3.08
CA ALA A 53 -4.61 -13.50 3.26
C ALA A 53 -5.63 -13.23 2.16
N ALA A 54 -5.26 -13.48 0.90
CA ALA A 54 -6.16 -13.32 -0.25
C ALA A 54 -7.35 -14.29 -0.18
N ALA A 55 -7.12 -15.57 0.12
CA ALA A 55 -8.19 -16.56 0.29
C ALA A 55 -9.17 -16.17 1.41
N MET A 56 -8.64 -15.65 2.53
CA MET A 56 -9.48 -15.18 3.64
C MET A 56 -10.26 -13.92 3.26
N ALA A 57 -9.65 -12.99 2.55
CA ALA A 57 -10.28 -11.75 2.08
C ALA A 57 -11.52 -12.03 1.22
N THR A 58 -11.46 -13.04 0.33
CA THR A 58 -12.62 -13.42 -0.51
C THR A 58 -13.84 -13.89 0.29
N GLN A 59 -13.64 -14.28 1.55
CA GLN A 59 -14.70 -14.76 2.44
C GLN A 59 -15.32 -13.64 3.28
N VAL A 60 -14.70 -12.45 3.32
CA VAL A 60 -15.15 -11.31 4.16
C VAL A 60 -16.52 -10.82 3.70
N LYS A 61 -16.67 -10.44 2.43
CA LYS A 61 -17.97 -10.04 1.82
C LYS A 61 -18.84 -9.17 2.72
N GLY A 62 -18.24 -8.18 3.40
CA GLY A 62 -18.94 -7.28 4.32
C GLY A 62 -19.17 -7.83 5.75
N ASP A 63 -18.75 -9.05 6.05
CA ASP A 63 -18.82 -9.62 7.41
C ASP A 63 -17.72 -9.01 8.30
N VAL A 64 -18.12 -8.19 9.25
CA VAL A 64 -17.21 -7.48 10.17
C VAL A 64 -16.39 -8.42 11.06
N ASN A 65 -16.92 -9.61 11.41
CA ASN A 65 -16.18 -10.55 12.25
C ASN A 65 -15.05 -11.22 11.44
N LYS A 66 -15.34 -11.61 10.19
CA LYS A 66 -14.33 -12.14 9.28
C LYS A 66 -13.31 -11.08 8.91
N LEU A 67 -13.75 -9.82 8.72
CA LEU A 67 -12.83 -8.72 8.50
C LEU A 67 -11.89 -8.54 9.69
N ALA A 68 -12.42 -8.52 10.91
CA ALA A 68 -11.61 -8.36 12.13
C ALA A 68 -10.56 -9.48 12.27
N GLN A 69 -10.92 -10.72 11.91
CA GLN A 69 -9.99 -11.84 11.92
C GLN A 69 -8.89 -11.66 10.86
N LEU A 70 -9.25 -11.27 9.63
CA LEU A 70 -8.29 -10.97 8.56
C LEU A 70 -7.33 -9.83 8.95
N GLN A 71 -7.86 -8.77 9.53
CA GLN A 71 -7.12 -7.63 10.03
C GLN A 71 -6.12 -8.01 11.13
N LYS A 72 -6.51 -8.93 12.02
CA LYS A 72 -5.66 -9.43 13.09
C LYS A 72 -4.52 -10.31 12.57
N ASP A 73 -4.84 -11.26 11.70
CA ASP A 73 -3.88 -12.29 11.27
C ASP A 73 -2.94 -11.75 10.17
N PHE A 74 -3.39 -10.79 9.37
CA PHE A 74 -2.69 -10.28 8.18
C PHE A 74 -2.67 -8.74 8.12
N SER A 75 -2.44 -8.06 9.24
CA SER A 75 -2.60 -6.61 9.40
C SER A 75 -1.87 -5.75 8.34
N GLY A 76 -0.66 -6.11 7.92
CA GLY A 76 0.10 -5.35 6.91
C GLY A 76 -0.17 -5.76 5.47
N SER A 77 -1.05 -6.74 5.21
CA SER A 77 -1.27 -7.26 3.87
C SER A 77 -2.14 -6.34 3.00
N ALA A 78 -1.88 -6.37 1.68
CA ALA A 78 -2.73 -5.70 0.71
C ALA A 78 -4.17 -6.26 0.72
N ALA A 79 -4.32 -7.57 0.94
CA ALA A 79 -5.62 -8.24 1.01
C ALA A 79 -6.47 -7.72 2.18
N ALA A 80 -5.87 -7.52 3.37
CA ALA A 80 -6.58 -6.95 4.51
C ALA A 80 -6.94 -5.49 4.29
N ALA A 81 -6.06 -4.69 3.67
CA ALA A 81 -6.35 -3.30 3.32
C ALA A 81 -7.50 -3.20 2.32
N GLN A 82 -7.44 -3.97 1.24
CA GLN A 82 -8.49 -3.99 0.20
C GLN A 82 -9.83 -4.42 0.79
N ALA A 83 -9.87 -5.54 1.52
CA ALA A 83 -11.10 -6.03 2.15
C ALA A 83 -11.69 -5.03 3.16
N SER A 84 -10.83 -4.27 3.87
CA SER A 84 -11.26 -3.21 4.78
C SER A 84 -11.90 -2.05 4.04
N LEU A 85 -11.33 -1.60 2.92
CA LEU A 85 -11.89 -0.53 2.10
C LEU A 85 -13.26 -0.94 1.51
N GLU A 86 -13.35 -2.14 0.95
CA GLU A 86 -14.58 -2.69 0.38
C GLU A 86 -15.67 -2.87 1.44
N THR A 87 -15.32 -3.45 2.58
CA THR A 87 -16.26 -3.62 3.69
C THR A 87 -16.72 -2.28 4.24
N ALA A 88 -15.82 -1.30 4.36
CA ALA A 88 -16.17 0.04 4.81
C ALA A 88 -17.19 0.70 3.87
N ALA A 89 -17.01 0.59 2.56
CA ALA A 89 -17.98 1.10 1.59
C ALA A 89 -19.35 0.44 1.75
N LEU A 90 -19.41 -0.90 1.83
CA LEU A 90 -20.65 -1.65 2.05
C LEU A 90 -21.34 -1.27 3.37
N LEU A 91 -20.58 -1.09 4.45
CA LEU A 91 -21.11 -0.67 5.74
C LEU A 91 -21.72 0.74 5.68
N PHE A 92 -21.05 1.63 4.94
CA PHE A 92 -21.57 2.99 4.75
C PHE A 92 -22.87 2.99 3.95
N GLU A 93 -22.96 2.23 2.86
CA GLU A 93 -24.20 2.04 2.08
C GLU A 93 -25.34 1.46 2.93
N GLN A 94 -25.02 0.63 3.93
CA GLN A 94 -25.99 0.08 4.89
C GLN A 94 -26.36 1.04 6.02
N GLY A 95 -25.82 2.27 6.03
CA GLY A 95 -26.02 3.25 7.10
C GLY A 95 -25.24 2.96 8.38
N LYS A 96 -24.35 1.98 8.38
CA LYS A 96 -23.48 1.62 9.54
C LYS A 96 -22.22 2.47 9.55
N THR A 97 -22.39 3.77 9.60
CA THR A 97 -21.34 4.77 9.37
C THR A 97 -20.16 4.65 10.33
N ASP A 98 -20.40 4.44 11.63
CA ASP A 98 -19.31 4.33 12.61
C ASP A 98 -18.40 3.13 12.31
N GLN A 99 -18.99 2.01 11.88
CA GLN A 99 -18.22 0.83 11.48
C GLN A 99 -17.44 1.06 10.19
N ALA A 100 -18.02 1.80 9.24
CA ALA A 100 -17.32 2.20 8.02
C ALA A 100 -16.10 3.09 8.31
N ILE A 101 -16.29 4.11 9.17
CA ILE A 101 -15.20 4.99 9.62
C ILE A 101 -14.10 4.17 10.30
N ALA A 102 -14.46 3.26 11.20
CA ALA A 102 -13.48 2.40 11.88
C ALA A 102 -12.67 1.54 10.91
N ALA A 103 -13.30 0.99 9.87
CA ALA A 103 -12.62 0.18 8.87
C ALA A 103 -11.67 1.01 7.99
N TYR A 104 -12.04 2.22 7.56
CA TYR A 104 -11.14 3.14 6.86
C TYR A 104 -9.96 3.57 7.73
N GLN A 105 -10.21 3.94 8.99
CA GLN A 105 -9.16 4.30 9.95
C GLN A 105 -8.19 3.15 10.20
N TRP A 106 -8.70 1.91 10.22
CA TRP A 106 -7.84 0.75 10.35
C TRP A 106 -6.82 0.68 9.20
N VAL A 107 -7.22 0.94 7.95
CA VAL A 107 -6.30 0.98 6.81
C VAL A 107 -5.23 2.05 7.00
N LEU A 108 -5.60 3.25 7.41
CA LEU A 108 -4.67 4.35 7.65
C LEU A 108 -3.62 4.01 8.71
N ASN A 109 -4.00 3.27 9.72
CA ASN A 109 -3.10 2.92 10.83
C ASN A 109 -2.20 1.71 10.52
N ASN A 110 -2.68 0.75 9.72
CA ASN A 110 -2.05 -0.57 9.60
C ASN A 110 -1.44 -0.86 8.23
N ASN A 111 -1.77 -0.12 7.18
CA ASN A 111 -1.19 -0.31 5.85
C ASN A 111 -0.45 0.95 5.40
N LYS A 112 0.78 0.79 4.86
CA LYS A 112 1.62 1.93 4.42
C LYS A 112 1.73 2.02 2.89
N THR A 113 1.00 1.19 2.17
CA THR A 113 0.99 1.24 0.70
C THR A 113 0.27 2.50 0.22
N PRO A 114 0.90 3.34 -0.60
CA PRO A 114 0.37 4.66 -0.96
C PRO A 114 -1.04 4.65 -1.53
N VAL A 115 -1.36 3.69 -2.40
CA VAL A 115 -2.69 3.58 -3.01
C VAL A 115 -3.78 3.31 -1.96
N PHE A 116 -3.53 2.45 -0.96
CA PHE A 116 -4.50 2.17 0.09
C PHE A 116 -4.64 3.34 1.08
N GLN A 117 -3.54 4.04 1.37
CA GLN A 117 -3.57 5.26 2.17
C GLN A 117 -4.43 6.34 1.50
N ALA A 118 -4.18 6.61 0.22
CA ALA A 118 -4.94 7.61 -0.53
C ALA A 118 -6.43 7.25 -0.63
N ALA A 119 -6.74 5.98 -0.94
CA ALA A 119 -8.12 5.50 -1.00
C ALA A 119 -8.83 5.63 0.35
N ALA A 120 -8.16 5.30 1.46
CA ALA A 120 -8.74 5.42 2.79
C ALA A 120 -8.98 6.88 3.18
N VAL A 121 -8.04 7.79 2.88
CA VAL A 121 -8.20 9.24 3.12
C VAL A 121 -9.39 9.77 2.33
N GLN A 122 -9.45 9.51 1.03
CA GLN A 122 -10.50 10.02 0.16
C GLN A 122 -11.88 9.50 0.57
N ASN A 123 -12.01 8.18 0.77
CA ASN A 123 -13.29 7.58 1.11
C ASN A 123 -13.78 8.04 2.49
N LEU A 124 -12.88 8.15 3.47
CA LEU A 124 -13.23 8.67 4.80
C LEU A 124 -13.64 10.14 4.73
N ALA A 125 -12.97 10.96 3.90
CA ALA A 125 -13.38 12.35 3.65
C ALA A 125 -14.78 12.42 3.03
N ASN A 126 -15.09 11.55 2.07
CA ASN A 126 -16.41 11.46 1.44
C ASN A 126 -17.51 11.03 2.45
N VAL A 127 -17.21 10.11 3.37
CA VAL A 127 -18.12 9.74 4.46
C VAL A 127 -18.43 10.97 5.32
N TYR A 128 -17.43 11.72 5.76
CA TYR A 128 -17.61 12.94 6.54
C TYR A 128 -18.35 14.02 5.76
N LEU A 129 -18.06 14.17 4.46
CA LEU A 129 -18.74 15.12 3.58
C LEU A 129 -20.25 14.84 3.49
N GLN A 130 -20.63 13.58 3.26
CA GLN A 130 -22.03 13.18 3.18
C GLN A 130 -22.78 13.36 4.53
N GLN A 131 -22.05 13.26 5.63
CA GLN A 131 -22.59 13.55 6.97
C GLN A 131 -22.58 15.04 7.33
N LYS A 132 -22.15 15.90 6.40
CA LYS A 132 -21.95 17.35 6.62
C LYS A 132 -20.97 17.69 7.74
N GLN A 133 -20.09 16.75 8.05
CA GLN A 133 -18.98 16.93 9.00
C GLN A 133 -17.75 17.51 8.29
N TYR A 134 -17.92 18.69 7.75
CA TYR A 134 -16.93 19.31 6.85
C TYR A 134 -15.55 19.49 7.46
N ASP A 135 -15.48 19.85 8.75
CA ASP A 135 -14.21 20.03 9.45
C ASP A 135 -13.44 18.72 9.57
N ASN A 136 -14.16 17.61 9.82
CA ASN A 136 -13.56 16.27 9.85
C ASN A 136 -13.10 15.85 8.44
N ALA A 137 -13.86 16.17 7.40
CA ALA A 137 -13.46 15.91 6.01
C ALA A 137 -12.18 16.68 5.65
N LEU A 138 -12.10 17.95 5.94
CA LEU A 138 -10.89 18.77 5.70
C LEU A 138 -9.70 18.29 6.53
N LYS A 139 -9.92 17.89 7.77
CA LYS A 139 -8.88 17.35 8.65
C LYS A 139 -8.27 16.07 8.10
N ILE A 140 -9.09 15.13 7.62
CA ILE A 140 -8.57 13.87 7.06
C ILE A 140 -7.87 14.09 5.72
N LEU A 141 -8.34 15.02 4.88
CA LEU A 141 -7.70 15.40 3.63
C LEU A 141 -6.33 16.07 3.81
N ALA A 142 -6.04 16.61 5.00
CA ALA A 142 -4.73 17.11 5.35
C ALA A 142 -3.69 16.00 5.66
N THR A 143 -4.11 14.74 5.70
CA THR A 143 -3.19 13.60 5.87
C THR A 143 -2.25 13.51 4.67
N PRO A 144 -0.92 13.46 4.87
CA PRO A 144 0.01 13.35 3.76
C PRO A 144 -0.21 12.07 2.95
N VAL A 145 -0.33 12.23 1.63
CA VAL A 145 -0.38 11.13 0.65
C VAL A 145 0.73 11.31 -0.38
N GLU A 146 1.04 10.24 -1.12
CA GLU A 146 2.00 10.32 -2.21
C GLU A 146 1.56 11.36 -3.26
N ALA A 147 2.52 12.05 -3.88
CA ALA A 147 2.27 13.16 -4.80
C ALA A 147 1.33 12.80 -5.97
N SER A 148 1.38 11.55 -6.43
CA SER A 148 0.50 11.02 -7.48
C SER A 148 -1.00 11.07 -7.13
N PHE A 149 -1.35 11.11 -5.84
CA PHE A 149 -2.73 11.16 -5.36
C PHE A 149 -3.17 12.56 -4.92
N GLN A 150 -2.26 13.54 -4.91
CA GLN A 150 -2.53 14.87 -4.37
C GLN A 150 -3.69 15.57 -5.09
N SER A 151 -3.79 15.44 -6.42
CA SER A 151 -4.87 16.07 -7.20
C SER A 151 -6.26 15.56 -6.80
N VAL A 152 -6.37 14.27 -6.47
CA VAL A 152 -7.64 13.68 -6.02
C VAL A 152 -8.02 14.19 -4.62
N MET A 153 -7.04 14.40 -3.75
CA MET A 153 -7.29 14.99 -2.42
C MET A 153 -7.74 16.45 -2.54
N GLU A 154 -7.10 17.24 -3.40
CA GLU A 154 -7.50 18.64 -3.66
C GLU A 154 -8.88 18.71 -4.32
N GLU A 155 -9.22 17.80 -5.22
CA GLU A 155 -10.57 17.72 -5.80
C GLU A 155 -11.62 17.50 -4.71
N THR A 156 -11.44 16.49 -3.86
CA THR A 156 -12.35 16.21 -2.74
C THR A 156 -12.44 17.40 -1.78
N LYS A 157 -11.34 18.12 -1.56
CA LYS A 157 -11.33 19.34 -0.74
C LYS A 157 -12.17 20.46 -1.39
N GLY A 158 -12.08 20.61 -2.70
CA GLY A 158 -12.96 21.51 -3.45
C GLY A 158 -14.44 21.15 -3.28
N ASP A 159 -14.77 19.86 -3.35
CA ASP A 159 -16.13 19.35 -3.11
C ASP A 159 -16.62 19.67 -1.68
N VAL A 160 -15.75 19.57 -0.67
CA VAL A 160 -16.08 19.95 0.71
C VAL A 160 -16.37 21.45 0.81
N PHE A 161 -15.56 22.32 0.19
CA PHE A 161 -15.82 23.77 0.20
C PHE A 161 -17.12 24.11 -0.53
N ALA A 162 -17.38 23.49 -1.68
CA ALA A 162 -18.63 23.66 -2.42
C ALA A 162 -19.84 23.29 -1.55
N ALA A 163 -19.80 22.16 -0.87
CA ALA A 163 -20.87 21.70 0.02
C ALA A 163 -21.06 22.59 1.26
N GLN A 164 -20.01 23.32 1.69
CA GLN A 164 -20.11 24.36 2.73
C GLN A 164 -20.72 25.68 2.22
N GLY A 165 -20.96 25.83 0.91
CA GLY A 165 -21.31 27.10 0.28
C GLY A 165 -20.13 28.09 0.16
N LYS A 166 -18.90 27.62 0.38
CA LYS A 166 -17.66 28.41 0.23
C LYS A 166 -17.23 28.41 -1.23
N THR A 167 -18.04 29.08 -2.08
CA THR A 167 -17.86 29.06 -3.53
C THR A 167 -16.51 29.61 -3.98
N THR A 168 -15.99 30.65 -3.32
CA THR A 168 -14.69 31.24 -3.65
C THR A 168 -13.56 30.25 -3.41
N GLU A 169 -13.53 29.61 -2.25
CA GLU A 169 -12.51 28.63 -1.88
C GLU A 169 -12.59 27.36 -2.75
N ALA A 170 -13.81 26.91 -3.05
CA ALA A 170 -14.03 25.79 -3.97
C ALA A 170 -13.46 26.10 -5.35
N LYS A 171 -13.81 27.28 -5.92
CA LYS A 171 -13.31 27.71 -7.23
C LYS A 171 -11.80 27.83 -7.28
N GLN A 172 -11.19 28.42 -6.25
CA GLN A 172 -9.73 28.53 -6.14
C GLN A 172 -9.07 27.16 -6.10
N THR A 173 -9.63 26.23 -5.33
CA THR A 173 -9.11 24.85 -5.19
C THR A 173 -9.17 24.13 -6.54
N TYR A 174 -10.30 24.18 -7.24
CA TYR A 174 -10.44 23.55 -8.55
C TYR A 174 -9.55 24.21 -9.62
N GLN A 175 -9.41 25.55 -9.60
CA GLN A 175 -8.54 26.25 -10.53
C GLN A 175 -7.06 25.81 -10.34
N ALA A 176 -6.60 25.68 -9.10
CA ALA A 176 -5.26 25.21 -8.81
C ALA A 176 -4.99 23.77 -9.32
N ILE A 177 -6.04 22.94 -9.44
CA ILE A 177 -5.94 21.63 -10.08
C ILE A 177 -5.79 21.80 -11.61
N LEU A 178 -6.62 22.63 -12.24
CA LEU A 178 -6.57 22.90 -13.68
C LEU A 178 -5.21 23.43 -14.13
N ASP A 179 -4.57 24.28 -13.31
CA ASP A 179 -3.26 24.86 -13.61
C ASP A 179 -2.14 23.81 -13.63
N LYS A 180 -2.31 22.70 -12.93
CA LYS A 180 -1.35 21.59 -12.87
C LYS A 180 -1.63 20.48 -13.88
N LEU A 181 -2.86 20.38 -14.38
CA LEU A 181 -3.24 19.32 -15.31
C LEU A 181 -2.77 19.63 -16.75
N PRO A 182 -2.24 18.62 -17.47
CA PRO A 182 -1.96 18.77 -18.89
C PRO A 182 -3.21 19.25 -19.67
N GLU A 183 -3.02 20.04 -20.73
CA GLU A 183 -4.12 20.59 -21.52
C GLU A 183 -5.08 19.53 -22.08
N GLN A 184 -4.54 18.35 -22.43
CA GLN A 184 -5.30 17.25 -23.03
C GLN A 184 -5.82 16.26 -21.98
N SER A 185 -5.73 16.57 -20.69
CA SER A 185 -6.20 15.67 -19.63
C SER A 185 -7.74 15.59 -19.61
N PRO A 186 -8.34 14.39 -19.69
CA PRO A 186 -9.80 14.24 -19.57
C PRO A 186 -10.37 14.77 -18.24
N ALA A 187 -9.55 14.81 -17.18
CA ALA A 187 -9.95 15.33 -15.89
C ALA A 187 -10.28 16.83 -15.91
N ARG A 188 -9.76 17.58 -16.91
CA ARG A 188 -10.05 19.03 -17.03
C ARG A 188 -11.52 19.31 -17.21
N GLU A 189 -12.20 18.54 -18.05
CA GLU A 189 -13.64 18.73 -18.33
C GLU A 189 -14.47 18.55 -17.05
N LEU A 190 -14.15 17.52 -16.24
CA LEU A 190 -14.81 17.30 -14.96
C LEU A 190 -14.61 18.46 -13.99
N ILE A 191 -13.39 18.94 -13.85
CA ILE A 191 -13.09 20.08 -12.94
C ILE A 191 -13.75 21.37 -13.44
N GLN A 192 -13.75 21.63 -14.75
CA GLN A 192 -14.46 22.78 -15.34
C GLN A 192 -15.97 22.71 -15.10
N LEU A 193 -16.55 21.51 -15.24
CA LEU A 193 -17.96 21.28 -14.91
C LEU A 193 -18.25 21.61 -13.45
N LYS A 194 -17.43 21.14 -12.50
CA LYS A 194 -17.58 21.45 -11.08
C LYS A 194 -17.51 22.96 -10.81
N ILE A 195 -16.60 23.68 -11.47
CA ILE A 195 -16.51 25.14 -11.36
C ILE A 195 -17.77 25.83 -11.89
N SER A 196 -18.34 25.31 -12.99
CA SER A 196 -19.55 25.92 -13.60
C SER A 196 -20.83 25.71 -12.78
N GLN A 197 -20.81 24.76 -11.83
CA GLN A 197 -21.92 24.45 -10.93
C GLN A 197 -21.88 25.18 -9.59
N LEU A 198 -20.84 25.97 -9.33
CA LEU A 198 -20.68 26.79 -8.13
C LEU A 198 -21.48 28.11 -8.25
#